data_974d595e9fd22ac61b516ec9333ac2bd
#
_entry.id   974d595e9fd22ac61b516ec9333ac2bd
#
_cell.length_a   1.000
_cell.length_b   1.000
_cell.length_c   1.000
_cell.angle_alpha   90.00
_cell.angle_beta   90.00
_cell.angle_gamma   90.00
#
_symmetry.space_group_name_H-M   'P 1'
#
loop_
_entity.id
_entity.type
_entity.pdbx_description
1 polymer ?
#
loop_
_entity_poly.entity_id
_entity_poly.type
_entity_poly.pdbx_seq_one_letter_code
_entity_poly.pdbx_strand_id
1 'polypeptide(L)'
;LKEVTIGVKFHWERKEDQTFKGNLNLIVENGLITAINALSVEEYLLSVISSEMSATASLELLKSHAVISRSWLLAQIRKNKELAGEKTDSLIRTDKELIHWYDREDHINFDVCADDHCQRYQGITRACTEVVAQAIQATHGEVLTYDGEICDARFSKCCGGVVEEFSSCWENINPPYLTALRDDKNEKDFPDLKNEDIARQWIYTSPTAFCNTTDKKILSQVLNNYDQETTDFYRWSVVYSQSELAHLIHEKSGIDFGEIIDLKPIERGTSGRLVRLQIQGSKQTLIIGKELEIRRALSPSHLYLSLIHI
;
A
#
# COMPACT_ATOMS: atom_id res chain seq x y z
N LEU A 1 -22.80 1.63 -13.36
CA LEU A 1 -23.17 1.90 -11.98
C LEU A 1 -23.09 3.39 -11.70
N LYS A 2 -24.05 3.93 -10.94
CA LYS A 2 -24.08 5.34 -10.59
C LYS A 2 -23.69 5.53 -9.13
N GLU A 3 -23.06 6.70 -8.84
CA GLU A 3 -22.69 7.12 -7.49
C GLU A 3 -21.90 6.06 -6.70
N VAL A 4 -20.98 5.36 -7.36
CA VAL A 4 -20.09 4.40 -6.69
C VAL A 4 -19.15 5.17 -5.78
N THR A 5 -19.11 4.81 -4.50
CA THR A 5 -18.13 5.40 -3.57
C THR A 5 -16.77 4.80 -3.84
N ILE A 6 -15.80 5.65 -4.10
CA ILE A 6 -14.39 5.28 -4.30
C ILE A 6 -13.53 5.93 -3.24
N GLY A 7 -12.38 5.31 -2.91
CA GLY A 7 -11.50 5.77 -1.85
C GLY A 7 -12.16 5.73 -0.47
N VAL A 8 -12.86 4.65 -0.17
CA VAL A 8 -13.62 4.49 1.08
C VAL A 8 -12.72 4.70 2.29
N LYS A 9 -13.09 5.67 3.14
CA LYS A 9 -12.33 6.11 4.33
C LYS A 9 -10.98 6.78 4.03
N PHE A 10 -10.69 7.13 2.78
CA PHE A 10 -9.54 7.92 2.41
C PHE A 10 -9.90 9.41 2.31
N HIS A 11 -8.91 10.30 2.39
CA HIS A 11 -9.13 11.76 2.29
C HIS A 11 -9.69 12.20 0.93
N TRP A 12 -9.61 11.36 -0.09
CA TRP A 12 -10.13 11.59 -1.44
C TRP A 12 -11.42 10.81 -1.73
N GLU A 13 -12.10 10.28 -0.69
CA GLU A 13 -13.40 9.61 -0.83
C GLU A 13 -14.40 10.48 -1.57
N ARG A 14 -14.99 9.93 -2.60
CA ARG A 14 -16.01 10.60 -3.40
C ARG A 14 -16.92 9.61 -4.11
N LYS A 15 -18.01 10.10 -4.68
CA LYS A 15 -18.89 9.34 -5.53
C LYS A 15 -18.59 9.60 -7.00
N GLU A 16 -18.51 8.55 -7.79
CA GLU A 16 -18.33 8.62 -9.24
C GLU A 16 -19.28 7.67 -9.96
N ASP A 17 -19.74 8.06 -11.14
CA ASP A 17 -20.43 7.15 -12.06
C ASP A 17 -19.37 6.29 -12.74
N GLN A 18 -19.53 4.96 -12.67
CA GLN A 18 -18.58 4.01 -13.22
C GLN A 18 -19.21 3.14 -14.30
N THR A 19 -18.47 2.93 -15.37
CA THR A 19 -18.81 2.05 -16.50
C THR A 19 -17.87 0.86 -16.51
N PHE A 20 -18.43 -0.33 -16.63
CA PHE A 20 -17.69 -1.59 -16.59
C PHE A 20 -17.85 -2.33 -17.92
N LYS A 21 -16.80 -3.05 -18.30
CA LYS A 21 -16.77 -3.97 -19.43
C LYS A 21 -16.90 -5.41 -18.91
N GLY A 22 -17.22 -6.36 -19.76
CA GLY A 22 -17.35 -7.77 -19.37
C GLY A 22 -18.70 -8.11 -18.75
N ASN A 23 -18.75 -9.15 -17.92
CA ASN A 23 -19.97 -9.66 -17.31
C ASN A 23 -20.15 -9.11 -15.89
N LEU A 24 -21.40 -8.86 -15.52
CA LEU A 24 -21.77 -8.46 -14.16
C LEU A 24 -22.55 -9.60 -13.50
N ASN A 25 -22.01 -10.13 -12.41
CA ASN A 25 -22.68 -11.09 -11.56
C ASN A 25 -23.14 -10.39 -10.27
N LEU A 26 -24.36 -10.64 -9.85
CA LEU A 26 -24.92 -10.11 -8.62
C LEU A 26 -25.17 -11.28 -7.66
N ILE A 27 -24.62 -11.19 -6.47
CA ILE A 27 -24.84 -12.17 -5.39
C ILE A 27 -25.38 -11.45 -4.15
N VAL A 28 -26.00 -12.20 -3.26
CA VAL A 28 -26.47 -11.68 -1.96
C VAL A 28 -25.57 -12.24 -0.86
N GLU A 29 -24.91 -11.35 -0.12
CA GLU A 29 -24.10 -11.69 1.04
C GLU A 29 -24.57 -10.86 2.25
N ASN A 30 -24.83 -11.53 3.38
CA ASN A 30 -25.25 -10.87 4.62
C ASN A 30 -26.42 -9.87 4.43
N GLY A 31 -27.34 -10.16 3.49
CA GLY A 31 -28.49 -9.30 3.19
C GLY A 31 -28.16 -8.07 2.31
N LEU A 32 -26.95 -7.96 1.82
CA LEU A 32 -26.49 -6.92 0.88
C LEU A 32 -26.21 -7.52 -0.50
N ILE A 33 -26.23 -6.67 -1.53
CA ILE A 33 -25.88 -7.07 -2.90
C ILE A 33 -24.40 -6.80 -3.12
N THR A 34 -23.66 -7.87 -3.47
CA THR A 34 -22.29 -7.78 -3.94
C THR A 34 -22.29 -7.86 -5.48
N ALA A 35 -21.70 -6.86 -6.12
CA ALA A 35 -21.58 -6.79 -7.57
C ALA A 35 -20.17 -7.25 -7.99
N ILE A 36 -20.10 -8.31 -8.80
CA ILE A 36 -18.84 -8.90 -9.26
C ILE A 36 -18.71 -8.69 -10.75
N ASN A 37 -17.66 -8.01 -11.18
CA ASN A 37 -17.34 -7.83 -12.58
C ASN A 37 -16.38 -8.93 -13.05
N ALA A 38 -16.81 -9.78 -13.96
CA ALA A 38 -16.00 -10.86 -14.52
C ALA A 38 -15.47 -10.47 -15.90
N LEU A 39 -14.13 -10.49 -16.07
CA LEU A 39 -13.44 -10.09 -17.27
C LEU A 39 -12.05 -10.77 -17.38
N SER A 40 -11.40 -10.63 -18.52
CA SER A 40 -10.04 -11.16 -18.69
C SER A 40 -9.01 -10.35 -17.90
N VAL A 41 -7.86 -10.96 -17.61
CA VAL A 41 -6.73 -10.29 -16.93
C VAL A 41 -6.32 -9.01 -17.67
N GLU A 42 -6.19 -9.07 -18.99
CA GLU A 42 -5.75 -7.91 -19.77
C GLU A 42 -6.80 -6.77 -19.76
N GLU A 43 -8.08 -7.09 -19.75
CA GLU A 43 -9.15 -6.09 -19.61
C GLU A 43 -9.20 -5.49 -18.20
N TYR A 44 -8.90 -6.28 -17.17
CA TYR A 44 -8.72 -5.78 -15.79
C TYR A 44 -7.58 -4.78 -15.70
N LEU A 45 -6.44 -5.11 -16.30
CA LEU A 45 -5.25 -4.26 -16.29
C LEU A 45 -5.46 -2.91 -16.99
N LEU A 46 -6.32 -2.82 -18.01
CA LEU A 46 -6.67 -1.55 -18.64
C LEU A 46 -7.19 -0.53 -17.61
N SER A 47 -8.01 -0.99 -16.66
CA SER A 47 -8.51 -0.15 -15.58
C SER A 47 -7.44 0.12 -14.52
N VAL A 48 -6.76 -0.93 -14.06
CA VAL A 48 -5.81 -0.85 -12.95
C VAL A 48 -4.68 0.12 -13.25
N ILE A 49 -3.98 -0.03 -14.37
CA ILE A 49 -2.82 0.83 -14.68
C ILE A 49 -3.22 2.28 -14.96
N SER A 50 -4.49 2.53 -15.32
CA SER A 50 -5.03 3.88 -15.47
C SER A 50 -5.55 4.48 -14.16
N SER A 51 -5.83 3.65 -13.16
CA SER A 51 -6.36 4.06 -11.86
C SER A 51 -5.27 4.20 -10.79
N GLU A 52 -4.26 3.36 -10.84
CA GLU A 52 -3.11 3.38 -9.92
C GLU A 52 -2.10 4.47 -10.31
N MET A 53 -1.78 4.59 -11.59
CA MET A 53 -0.86 5.56 -12.16
C MET A 53 -1.60 6.53 -13.08
N SER A 54 -0.93 7.60 -13.49
CA SER A 54 -1.48 8.46 -14.52
C SER A 54 -1.53 7.75 -15.88
N ALA A 55 -2.68 7.78 -16.54
CA ALA A 55 -2.84 7.28 -17.91
C ALA A 55 -2.00 8.04 -18.94
N THR A 56 -1.40 9.17 -18.55
CA THR A 56 -0.48 10.00 -19.35
C THR A 56 0.99 9.72 -19.07
N ALA A 57 1.28 8.71 -18.26
CA ALA A 57 2.65 8.26 -18.00
C ALA A 57 3.35 7.80 -19.29
N SER A 58 4.68 7.74 -19.25
CA SER A 58 5.46 7.24 -20.38
C SER A 58 5.11 5.78 -20.70
N LEU A 59 5.19 5.41 -21.98
CA LEU A 59 4.90 4.04 -22.42
C LEU A 59 5.71 2.99 -21.64
N GLU A 60 6.97 3.26 -21.36
CA GLU A 60 7.84 2.30 -20.65
C GLU A 60 7.45 2.14 -19.17
N LEU A 61 7.01 3.22 -18.50
CA LEU A 61 6.47 3.12 -17.15
C LEU A 61 5.18 2.30 -17.14
N LEU A 62 4.26 2.55 -18.09
CA LEU A 62 3.01 1.80 -18.19
C LEU A 62 3.24 0.32 -18.52
N LYS A 63 4.21 -0.02 -19.38
CA LYS A 63 4.63 -1.41 -19.63
C LYS A 63 5.13 -2.09 -18.35
N SER A 64 6.05 -1.44 -17.63
CA SER A 64 6.58 -1.96 -16.37
C SER A 64 5.48 -2.19 -15.35
N HIS A 65 4.56 -1.21 -15.23
CA HIS A 65 3.42 -1.31 -14.31
C HIS A 65 2.45 -2.42 -14.73
N ALA A 66 2.21 -2.63 -16.02
CA ALA A 66 1.36 -3.71 -16.50
C ALA A 66 1.94 -5.10 -16.13
N VAL A 67 3.26 -5.30 -16.29
CA VAL A 67 3.94 -6.55 -15.92
C VAL A 67 3.87 -6.78 -14.41
N ILE A 68 4.14 -5.74 -13.60
CA ILE A 68 4.08 -5.81 -12.14
C ILE A 68 2.66 -6.12 -11.67
N SER A 69 1.67 -5.38 -12.15
CA SER A 69 0.26 -5.55 -11.75
C SER A 69 -0.30 -6.91 -12.15
N ARG A 70 0.06 -7.42 -13.33
CA ARG A 70 -0.29 -8.76 -13.79
C ARG A 70 0.32 -9.84 -12.90
N SER A 71 1.60 -9.69 -12.57
CA SER A 71 2.31 -10.63 -11.71
C SER A 71 1.69 -10.70 -10.33
N TRP A 72 1.43 -9.55 -9.71
CA TRP A 72 0.76 -9.46 -8.43
C TRP A 72 -0.63 -10.15 -8.46
N LEU A 73 -1.47 -9.79 -9.43
CA LEU A 73 -2.82 -10.35 -9.57
C LEU A 73 -2.79 -11.88 -9.67
N LEU A 74 -1.96 -12.42 -10.56
CA LEU A 74 -1.89 -13.86 -10.77
C LEU A 74 -1.29 -14.59 -9.56
N ALA A 75 -0.32 -13.98 -8.86
CA ALA A 75 0.22 -14.51 -7.62
C ALA A 75 -0.86 -14.56 -6.52
N GLN A 76 -1.70 -13.50 -6.38
CA GLN A 76 -2.80 -13.48 -5.42
C GLN A 76 -3.86 -14.55 -5.75
N ILE A 77 -4.30 -14.64 -7.01
CA ILE A 77 -5.27 -15.65 -7.44
C ILE A 77 -4.76 -17.08 -7.15
N ARG A 78 -3.46 -17.34 -7.39
CA ARG A 78 -2.85 -18.63 -7.09
C ARG A 78 -2.80 -18.88 -5.59
N LYS A 79 -2.30 -17.93 -4.81
CA LYS A 79 -2.21 -18.02 -3.35
C LYS A 79 -3.60 -18.28 -2.73
N ASN A 80 -4.64 -17.64 -3.23
CA ASN A 80 -6.02 -17.84 -2.78
C ASN A 80 -6.51 -19.27 -3.04
N LYS A 81 -6.15 -19.87 -4.18
CA LYS A 81 -6.53 -21.26 -4.50
C LYS A 81 -5.76 -22.28 -3.66
N GLU A 82 -4.47 -22.05 -3.42
CA GLU A 82 -3.61 -22.96 -2.66
C GLU A 82 -3.98 -22.98 -1.16
N LEU A 83 -4.39 -21.84 -0.61
CA LEU A 83 -4.71 -21.67 0.80
C LEU A 83 -6.22 -21.70 1.09
N ALA A 84 -7.04 -22.14 0.12
CA ALA A 84 -8.49 -22.23 0.30
C ALA A 84 -8.83 -23.16 1.48
N GLY A 85 -9.22 -22.55 2.61
CA GLY A 85 -9.58 -23.25 3.86
C GLY A 85 -8.53 -23.21 4.97
N GLU A 86 -7.34 -22.69 4.75
CA GLU A 86 -6.36 -22.45 5.81
C GLU A 86 -6.48 -21.01 6.35
N LYS A 87 -6.74 -20.89 7.66
CA LYS A 87 -6.63 -19.61 8.35
C LYS A 87 -5.16 -19.37 8.68
N THR A 88 -4.56 -18.39 8.04
CA THR A 88 -3.25 -17.88 8.46
C THR A 88 -3.44 -16.91 9.62
N ASP A 89 -2.81 -17.19 10.76
CA ASP A 89 -2.78 -16.25 11.88
C ASP A 89 -1.96 -15.03 11.49
N SER A 90 -2.66 -13.94 11.17
CA SER A 90 -2.06 -12.62 10.87
C SER A 90 -1.95 -11.72 12.10
N LEU A 91 -2.22 -12.26 13.29
CA LEU A 91 -2.30 -11.53 14.55
C LEU A 91 -1.58 -12.28 15.68
N ILE A 92 -0.61 -11.60 16.29
CA ILE A 92 -0.03 -12.03 17.57
C ILE A 92 -0.54 -11.04 18.63
N ARG A 93 -1.29 -11.56 19.61
CA ARG A 93 -1.81 -10.75 20.72
C ARG A 93 -1.42 -11.38 22.05
N THR A 94 -0.72 -10.61 22.87
CA THR A 94 -0.36 -10.95 24.25
C THR A 94 -0.70 -9.78 25.18
N ASP A 95 -0.42 -9.90 26.46
CA ASP A 95 -0.58 -8.79 27.41
C ASP A 95 0.39 -7.61 27.16
N LYS A 96 1.42 -7.82 26.34
CA LYS A 96 2.48 -6.85 26.09
C LYS A 96 2.59 -6.39 24.63
N GLU A 97 2.02 -7.17 23.71
CA GLU A 97 2.21 -6.95 22.29
C GLU A 97 0.94 -7.19 21.48
N LEU A 98 0.74 -6.34 20.48
CA LEU A 98 -0.23 -6.47 19.40
C LEU A 98 0.51 -6.33 18.08
N ILE A 99 0.87 -7.46 17.46
CA ILE A 99 1.57 -7.48 16.17
C ILE A 99 0.58 -7.98 15.13
N HIS A 100 0.21 -7.11 14.20
CA HIS A 100 -0.79 -7.41 13.18
C HIS A 100 -0.25 -7.08 11.79
N TRP A 101 -0.44 -8.01 10.84
CA TRP A 101 -0.17 -7.77 9.42
C TRP A 101 -1.40 -8.11 8.59
N TYR A 102 -1.59 -7.35 7.53
CA TYR A 102 -2.79 -7.40 6.69
C TYR A 102 -2.48 -8.12 5.38
N ASP A 103 -1.92 -9.31 5.47
CA ASP A 103 -1.48 -10.03 4.29
C ASP A 103 -2.65 -10.48 3.43
N ARG A 104 -3.83 -10.73 4.05
CA ARG A 104 -5.00 -11.22 3.34
C ARG A 104 -6.30 -10.83 4.05
N GLU A 105 -7.17 -10.17 3.31
CA GLU A 105 -8.60 -10.28 3.55
C GLU A 105 -9.13 -11.29 2.53
N ASP A 106 -9.54 -12.46 3.01
CA ASP A 106 -10.00 -13.53 2.12
C ASP A 106 -11.27 -13.10 1.39
N HIS A 107 -11.14 -12.94 0.09
CA HIS A 107 -12.28 -12.80 -0.79
C HIS A 107 -12.79 -14.20 -1.17
N ILE A 108 -13.95 -14.58 -0.65
CA ILE A 108 -14.51 -15.93 -0.87
C ILE A 108 -15.19 -16.05 -2.23
N ASN A 109 -15.85 -14.98 -2.68
CA ASN A 109 -16.74 -15.01 -3.83
C ASN A 109 -16.15 -14.38 -5.10
N PHE A 110 -14.98 -13.76 -5.01
CA PHE A 110 -14.29 -13.11 -6.12
C PHE A 110 -12.76 -13.12 -5.88
N ASP A 111 -11.98 -12.97 -6.94
CA ASP A 111 -10.53 -13.08 -6.86
C ASP A 111 -9.88 -11.88 -6.15
N VAL A 112 -10.34 -10.65 -6.45
CA VAL A 112 -9.82 -9.39 -5.90
C VAL A 112 -10.93 -8.36 -5.75
N CYS A 113 -10.84 -7.47 -4.77
CA CYS A 113 -11.75 -6.33 -4.67
C CYS A 113 -11.34 -5.18 -5.61
N ALA A 114 -12.20 -4.17 -5.71
CA ALA A 114 -11.98 -3.01 -6.57
C ALA A 114 -11.28 -1.84 -5.86
N ASP A 115 -10.92 -1.99 -4.58
CA ASP A 115 -10.40 -0.93 -3.73
C ASP A 115 -8.89 -1.09 -3.46
N ASP A 116 -8.29 -0.10 -2.79
CA ASP A 116 -6.87 0.01 -2.48
C ASP A 116 -6.30 -1.17 -1.65
N HIS A 117 -7.14 -1.99 -1.06
CA HIS A 117 -6.73 -3.24 -0.42
C HIS A 117 -6.07 -4.21 -1.42
N CYS A 118 -6.65 -4.33 -2.63
CA CYS A 118 -6.08 -5.12 -3.72
C CYS A 118 -5.36 -4.20 -4.71
N GLN A 119 -5.99 -3.95 -5.83
CA GLN A 119 -5.55 -2.96 -6.83
C GLN A 119 -6.75 -2.12 -7.21
N ARG A 120 -6.54 -0.82 -7.32
CA ARG A 120 -7.61 0.10 -7.65
C ARG A 120 -8.19 -0.20 -9.03
N TYR A 121 -9.43 -0.68 -9.06
CA TYR A 121 -10.16 -1.02 -10.24
C TYR A 121 -11.42 -0.15 -10.36
N GLN A 122 -11.50 0.68 -11.40
CA GLN A 122 -12.60 1.64 -11.60
C GLN A 122 -13.32 1.46 -12.94
N GLY A 123 -13.30 0.25 -13.47
CA GLY A 123 -13.87 -0.04 -14.78
C GLY A 123 -13.19 0.73 -15.91
N ILE A 124 -13.91 0.95 -17.01
CA ILE A 124 -13.42 1.71 -18.17
C ILE A 124 -13.67 3.22 -18.06
N THR A 125 -14.14 3.70 -16.91
CA THR A 125 -14.45 5.14 -16.68
C THR A 125 -13.20 5.99 -16.67
N ARG A 126 -12.12 5.48 -16.10
CA ARG A 126 -10.81 6.10 -16.17
C ARG A 126 -10.23 5.85 -17.56
N ALA A 127 -9.87 6.94 -18.21
CA ALA A 127 -9.49 6.96 -19.61
C ALA A 127 -8.48 5.86 -19.95
N CYS A 128 -8.94 4.83 -20.61
CA CYS A 128 -8.07 3.96 -21.39
C CYS A 128 -7.52 4.79 -22.54
N THR A 129 -6.36 5.44 -22.34
CA THR A 129 -5.68 6.09 -23.45
C THR A 129 -5.14 5.02 -24.40
N GLU A 130 -4.94 5.39 -25.64
CA GLU A 130 -4.32 4.49 -26.63
C GLU A 130 -2.95 3.97 -26.13
N VAL A 131 -2.19 4.80 -25.41
CA VAL A 131 -0.88 4.45 -24.84
C VAL A 131 -1.01 3.32 -23.78
N VAL A 132 -2.05 3.35 -22.95
CA VAL A 132 -2.33 2.27 -21.99
C VAL A 132 -2.62 0.95 -22.71
N ALA A 133 -3.47 0.99 -23.74
CA ALA A 133 -3.79 -0.20 -24.53
C ALA A 133 -2.52 -0.76 -25.23
N GLN A 134 -1.67 0.12 -25.78
CA GLN A 134 -0.39 -0.24 -26.38
C GLN A 134 0.56 -0.90 -25.35
N ALA A 135 0.64 -0.36 -24.12
CA ALA A 135 1.48 -0.92 -23.07
C ALA A 135 1.07 -2.34 -22.71
N ILE A 136 -0.24 -2.57 -22.54
CA ILE A 136 -0.79 -3.90 -22.21
C ILE A 136 -0.57 -4.88 -23.36
N GLN A 137 -0.86 -4.46 -24.59
CA GLN A 137 -0.66 -5.30 -25.76
C GLN A 137 0.82 -5.68 -25.96
N ALA A 138 1.73 -4.71 -25.76
CA ALA A 138 3.17 -4.94 -25.91
C ALA A 138 3.75 -5.87 -24.84
N THR A 139 3.10 -6.00 -23.69
CA THR A 139 3.51 -6.86 -22.58
C THR A 139 2.51 -7.99 -22.31
N HIS A 140 1.69 -8.33 -23.30
CA HIS A 140 0.63 -9.33 -23.13
C HIS A 140 1.18 -10.67 -22.62
N GLY A 141 0.64 -11.13 -21.48
CA GLY A 141 1.06 -12.40 -20.86
C GLY A 141 2.42 -12.36 -20.17
N GLU A 142 3.17 -11.26 -20.20
CA GLU A 142 4.46 -11.15 -19.51
C GLU A 142 4.27 -10.98 -18.00
N VAL A 143 5.00 -11.77 -17.22
CA VAL A 143 5.02 -11.76 -15.76
C VAL A 143 6.44 -11.82 -15.23
N LEU A 144 6.64 -11.33 -14.02
CA LEU A 144 7.87 -11.54 -13.27
C LEU A 144 7.86 -12.93 -12.63
N THR A 145 8.96 -13.65 -12.76
CA THR A 145 9.13 -14.98 -12.16
C THR A 145 10.43 -15.06 -11.37
N TYR A 146 10.40 -15.84 -10.29
CA TYR A 146 11.54 -16.23 -9.50
C TYR A 146 11.46 -17.73 -9.22
N ASP A 147 12.51 -18.49 -9.53
CA ASP A 147 12.56 -19.96 -9.43
C ASP A 147 11.36 -20.68 -10.09
N GLY A 148 10.90 -20.16 -11.22
CA GLY A 148 9.76 -20.70 -11.99
C GLY A 148 8.38 -20.31 -11.49
N GLU A 149 8.28 -19.59 -10.37
CA GLU A 149 7.05 -19.13 -9.76
C GLU A 149 6.77 -17.65 -10.06
N ILE A 150 5.50 -17.29 -10.22
CA ILE A 150 5.10 -15.89 -10.44
C ILE A 150 5.33 -15.10 -9.16
N CYS A 151 6.02 -13.98 -9.27
CA CYS A 151 6.33 -13.11 -8.15
C CYS A 151 5.08 -12.37 -7.61
N ASP A 152 4.93 -12.31 -6.29
CA ASP A 152 4.08 -11.34 -5.59
C ASP A 152 4.71 -9.95 -5.73
N ALA A 153 4.55 -9.34 -6.92
CA ALA A 153 5.23 -8.11 -7.30
C ALA A 153 4.53 -6.88 -6.71
N ARG A 154 5.05 -6.36 -5.62
CA ARG A 154 4.49 -5.20 -4.92
C ARG A 154 5.14 -3.90 -5.37
N PHE A 155 4.40 -2.80 -5.30
CA PHE A 155 4.87 -1.48 -5.68
C PHE A 155 4.37 -0.41 -4.69
N SER A 156 5.00 0.76 -4.70
CA SER A 156 4.58 1.93 -3.93
C SER A 156 4.80 3.21 -4.75
N LYS A 157 4.01 4.24 -4.50
CA LYS A 157 4.14 5.54 -5.18
C LYS A 157 5.42 6.26 -4.80
N CYS A 158 5.84 6.17 -3.54
CA CYS A 158 7.03 6.80 -3.01
C CYS A 158 7.62 5.96 -1.88
N CYS A 159 8.87 5.57 -2.01
CA CYS A 159 9.56 4.76 -1.01
C CYS A 159 10.32 5.57 0.03
N GLY A 160 10.34 6.91 -0.07
CA GLY A 160 11.10 7.78 0.84
C GLY A 160 12.62 7.65 0.71
N GLY A 161 13.11 7.06 -0.40
CA GLY A 161 14.50 6.88 -0.75
C GLY A 161 15.08 5.50 -0.50
N VAL A 162 14.36 4.62 0.21
CA VAL A 162 14.71 3.21 0.42
C VAL A 162 13.45 2.35 0.43
N VAL A 163 13.42 1.32 -0.39
CA VAL A 163 12.35 0.30 -0.41
C VAL A 163 12.50 -0.61 0.81
N GLU A 164 11.40 -1.02 1.42
CA GLU A 164 11.39 -1.87 2.61
C GLU A 164 11.39 -3.36 2.25
N GLU A 165 11.86 -4.19 3.19
CA GLU A 165 11.71 -5.64 3.12
C GLU A 165 10.25 -6.06 3.36
N PHE A 166 9.85 -7.15 2.71
CA PHE A 166 8.49 -7.68 2.81
C PHE A 166 8.05 -7.95 4.25
N SER A 167 8.92 -8.60 5.04
CA SER A 167 8.61 -8.99 6.41
C SER A 167 8.37 -7.84 7.39
N SER A 168 8.81 -6.63 7.06
CA SER A 168 8.56 -5.44 7.90
C SER A 168 7.11 -4.97 7.83
N CYS A 169 6.44 -5.21 6.70
CA CYS A 169 5.08 -4.75 6.43
C CYS A 169 4.05 -5.88 6.48
N TRP A 170 4.46 -7.08 6.07
CA TRP A 170 3.59 -8.22 5.81
C TRP A 170 3.97 -9.44 6.66
N GLU A 171 3.70 -10.62 6.15
CA GLU A 171 4.06 -11.91 6.76
C GLU A 171 5.56 -12.02 7.09
N ASN A 172 5.93 -12.86 8.08
CA ASN A 172 7.32 -13.06 8.52
C ASN A 172 8.14 -13.93 7.56
N ILE A 173 8.07 -13.62 6.28
CA ILE A 173 8.91 -14.21 5.24
C ILE A 173 9.62 -13.12 4.46
N ASN A 174 10.75 -13.44 3.84
CA ASN A 174 11.48 -12.51 2.98
C ASN A 174 11.68 -13.15 1.62
N PRO A 175 10.75 -12.95 0.67
CA PRO A 175 10.95 -13.37 -0.70
C PRO A 175 12.21 -12.70 -1.28
N PRO A 176 13.13 -13.43 -1.92
CA PRO A 176 14.41 -12.89 -2.37
C PRO A 176 14.30 -11.72 -3.35
N TYR A 177 13.16 -11.58 -4.01
CA TYR A 177 12.86 -10.50 -4.95
C TYR A 177 12.16 -9.28 -4.32
N LEU A 178 11.81 -9.33 -3.02
CA LEU A 178 11.21 -8.23 -2.26
C LEU A 178 12.14 -7.77 -1.12
N THR A 179 13.33 -7.36 -1.50
CA THR A 179 14.39 -6.92 -0.59
C THR A 179 14.45 -5.40 -0.51
N ALA A 180 15.09 -4.89 0.54
CA ALA A 180 15.36 -3.47 0.65
C ALA A 180 16.34 -3.01 -0.43
N LEU A 181 16.00 -1.90 -1.09
CA LEU A 181 16.80 -1.30 -2.15
C LEU A 181 16.92 0.20 -1.94
N ARG A 182 18.09 0.76 -2.25
CA ARG A 182 18.31 2.19 -2.32
C ARG A 182 17.69 2.72 -3.62
N ASP A 183 16.80 3.70 -3.51
CA ASP A 183 16.14 4.36 -4.65
C ASP A 183 17.04 5.47 -5.24
N ASP A 184 18.24 5.09 -5.67
CA ASP A 184 19.26 6.00 -6.19
C ASP A 184 20.17 5.27 -7.19
N LYS A 185 20.89 6.01 -8.03
CA LYS A 185 21.92 5.46 -8.92
C LYS A 185 23.08 4.80 -8.15
N ASN A 186 23.36 5.28 -6.94
CA ASN A 186 24.39 4.75 -6.05
C ASN A 186 23.76 3.74 -5.06
N GLU A 187 23.37 2.57 -5.53
CA GLU A 187 22.80 1.49 -4.71
C GLU A 187 23.72 1.06 -3.54
N LYS A 188 25.03 1.30 -3.67
CA LYS A 188 26.04 0.93 -2.66
C LYS A 188 26.02 1.84 -1.42
N ASP A 189 25.49 3.03 -1.51
CA ASP A 189 25.35 3.97 -0.41
C ASP A 189 24.05 3.71 0.36
N PHE A 190 24.04 2.57 1.06
CA PHE A 190 22.87 2.12 1.83
C PHE A 190 23.10 2.43 3.31
N PRO A 191 22.42 3.43 3.89
CA PRO A 191 22.58 3.78 5.31
C PRO A 191 22.01 2.70 6.23
N ASP A 192 22.61 2.49 7.39
CA ASP A 192 22.07 1.61 8.43
C ASP A 192 20.87 2.28 9.14
N LEU A 193 19.72 2.22 8.49
CA LEU A 193 18.47 2.83 9.00
C LEU A 193 17.79 2.03 10.12
N LYS A 194 18.36 0.89 10.54
CA LYS A 194 17.97 0.21 11.79
C LYS A 194 18.50 0.96 13.02
N ASN A 195 19.57 1.74 12.85
CA ASN A 195 20.09 2.62 13.89
C ASN A 195 19.20 3.88 14.00
N GLU A 196 18.71 4.16 15.23
CA GLU A 196 17.77 5.25 15.49
C GLU A 196 18.31 6.63 15.13
N ASP A 197 19.58 6.92 15.43
CA ASP A 197 20.20 8.22 15.15
C ASP A 197 20.37 8.43 13.65
N ILE A 198 20.77 7.39 12.92
CA ILE A 198 20.91 7.43 11.46
C ILE A 198 19.54 7.54 10.79
N ALA A 199 18.56 6.79 11.26
CA ALA A 199 17.17 6.87 10.76
C ALA A 199 16.59 8.27 11.00
N ARG A 200 16.80 8.84 12.19
CA ARG A 200 16.39 10.21 12.51
C ARG A 200 17.02 11.23 11.56
N GLN A 201 18.35 11.16 11.37
CA GLN A 201 19.03 12.05 10.42
C GLN A 201 18.47 11.90 9.01
N TRP A 202 18.22 10.67 8.55
CA TRP A 202 17.63 10.37 7.25
C TRP A 202 16.26 11.02 7.08
N ILE A 203 15.40 10.95 8.09
CA ILE A 203 14.04 11.49 8.05
C ILE A 203 14.05 13.02 8.03
N TYR A 204 14.92 13.65 8.80
CA TYR A 204 15.02 15.12 8.85
C TYR A 204 15.78 15.74 7.68
N THR A 205 16.39 14.92 6.83
CA THR A 205 17.08 15.38 5.62
C THR A 205 16.31 14.96 4.37
N SER A 206 16.71 15.47 3.22
CA SER A 206 16.15 15.09 1.93
C SER A 206 17.24 14.48 1.04
N PRO A 207 17.71 13.25 1.35
CA PRO A 207 18.72 12.59 0.54
C PRO A 207 18.26 12.41 -0.91
N THR A 208 19.21 12.35 -1.84
CA THR A 208 18.91 12.08 -3.24
C THR A 208 18.21 10.74 -3.39
N ALA A 209 17.17 10.71 -4.20
CA ALA A 209 16.43 9.50 -4.57
C ALA A 209 15.66 9.78 -5.86
N PHE A 210 15.32 8.75 -6.63
CA PHE A 210 14.48 8.93 -7.81
C PHE A 210 13.09 9.46 -7.43
N CYS A 211 12.53 9.03 -6.30
CA CYS A 211 11.25 9.52 -5.78
C CYS A 211 11.35 10.90 -5.10
N ASN A 212 12.54 11.46 -4.88
CA ASN A 212 12.74 12.81 -4.35
C ASN A 212 12.82 13.84 -5.50
N THR A 213 11.70 14.06 -6.17
CA THR A 213 11.62 15.02 -7.28
C THR A 213 10.51 16.04 -7.05
N THR A 214 10.79 17.28 -7.44
CA THR A 214 9.81 18.38 -7.50
C THR A 214 9.50 18.76 -8.95
N ASP A 215 10.04 18.03 -9.93
CA ASP A 215 9.78 18.27 -11.34
C ASP A 215 8.32 17.95 -11.68
N LYS A 216 7.55 19.01 -11.95
CA LYS A 216 6.13 18.89 -12.28
C LYS A 216 5.87 18.05 -13.54
N LYS A 217 6.81 17.97 -14.47
CA LYS A 217 6.67 17.11 -15.66
C LYS A 217 6.74 15.64 -15.29
N ILE A 218 7.60 15.28 -14.33
CA ILE A 218 7.69 13.92 -13.82
C ILE A 218 6.46 13.61 -12.97
N LEU A 219 6.14 14.48 -12.00
CA LEU A 219 5.00 14.27 -11.09
C LEU A 219 3.67 14.13 -11.84
N SER A 220 3.44 14.93 -12.89
CA SER A 220 2.22 14.83 -13.69
C SER A 220 2.11 13.54 -14.51
N GLN A 221 3.21 12.84 -14.74
CA GLN A 221 3.20 11.56 -15.43
C GLN A 221 2.98 10.37 -14.48
N VAL A 222 3.49 10.45 -13.25
CA VAL A 222 3.47 9.32 -12.31
C VAL A 222 2.34 9.40 -11.30
N LEU A 223 1.82 10.58 -11.01
CA LEU A 223 0.76 10.81 -10.03
C LEU A 223 -0.58 11.10 -10.71
N ASN A 224 -1.66 10.62 -10.10
CA ASN A 224 -3.02 11.02 -10.47
C ASN A 224 -3.29 12.49 -10.10
N ASN A 225 -4.31 13.10 -10.70
CA ASN A 225 -4.63 14.52 -10.48
C ASN A 225 -4.83 14.88 -9.01
N TYR A 226 -5.51 14.03 -8.24
CA TYR A 226 -5.73 14.24 -6.80
C TYR A 226 -4.48 14.01 -5.95
N ASP A 227 -3.53 13.21 -6.41
CA ASP A 227 -2.24 13.02 -5.74
C ASP A 227 -1.29 14.21 -6.00
N GLN A 228 -1.59 15.08 -6.98
CA GLN A 228 -0.80 16.27 -7.28
C GLN A 228 -1.21 17.51 -6.46
N GLU A 229 -2.23 17.41 -5.63
CA GLU A 229 -2.70 18.48 -4.76
C GLU A 229 -1.70 18.79 -3.63
N THR A 230 -0.83 17.84 -3.30
CA THR A 230 0.25 18.01 -2.33
C THR A 230 1.62 17.85 -2.97
N THR A 231 2.65 18.50 -2.41
CA THR A 231 4.05 18.38 -2.84
C THR A 231 4.90 17.60 -1.84
N ASP A 232 4.30 17.08 -0.77
CA ASP A 232 5.00 16.57 0.41
C ASP A 232 5.14 15.04 0.41
N PHE A 233 5.19 14.42 -0.77
CA PHE A 233 5.29 12.96 -0.88
C PHE A 233 6.57 12.37 -0.29
N TYR A 234 7.68 13.07 -0.44
CA TYR A 234 8.97 12.54 -0.01
C TYR A 234 9.21 12.71 1.48
N ARG A 235 8.81 13.87 2.03
CA ARG A 235 8.89 14.20 3.45
C ARG A 235 7.65 14.98 3.87
N TRP A 236 7.08 14.59 4.97
CA TRP A 236 5.89 15.21 5.53
C TRP A 236 5.94 15.17 7.04
N SER A 237 5.11 15.96 7.70
CA SER A 237 4.96 15.95 9.14
C SER A 237 3.52 16.20 9.52
N VAL A 238 3.11 15.63 10.65
CA VAL A 238 1.83 15.88 11.29
C VAL A 238 2.06 16.13 12.78
N VAL A 239 1.30 17.03 13.35
CA VAL A 239 1.38 17.37 14.76
C VAL A 239 0.01 17.12 15.40
N TYR A 240 0.00 16.38 16.48
CA TYR A 240 -1.18 16.14 17.29
C TYR A 240 -0.99 16.74 18.69
N SER A 241 -2.04 17.30 19.27
CA SER A 241 -2.09 17.45 20.71
C SER A 241 -2.20 16.08 21.39
N GLN A 242 -1.83 16.00 22.66
CA GLN A 242 -1.89 14.75 23.42
C GLN A 242 -3.32 14.15 23.42
N SER A 243 -4.34 14.98 23.58
CA SER A 243 -5.74 14.53 23.58
C SER A 243 -6.21 14.02 22.23
N GLU A 244 -5.80 14.66 21.12
CA GLU A 244 -6.08 14.19 19.75
C GLU A 244 -5.41 12.85 19.50
N LEU A 245 -4.16 12.72 19.89
CA LEU A 245 -3.41 11.47 19.70
C LEU A 245 -4.01 10.32 20.51
N ALA A 246 -4.36 10.55 21.78
CA ALA A 246 -5.00 9.54 22.62
C ALA A 246 -6.35 9.09 22.05
N HIS A 247 -7.17 10.05 21.60
CA HIS A 247 -8.44 9.75 20.95
C HIS A 247 -8.26 8.97 19.65
N LEU A 248 -7.34 9.39 18.80
CA LEU A 248 -7.04 8.75 17.52
C LEU A 248 -6.59 7.29 17.71
N ILE A 249 -5.64 7.06 18.61
CA ILE A 249 -5.15 5.70 18.90
C ILE A 249 -6.30 4.83 19.43
N HIS A 250 -7.11 5.35 20.34
CA HIS A 250 -8.26 4.61 20.84
C HIS A 250 -9.27 4.27 19.75
N GLU A 251 -9.64 5.24 18.92
CA GLU A 251 -10.57 5.05 17.80
C GLU A 251 -10.08 3.99 16.81
N LYS A 252 -8.78 4.04 16.46
CA LYS A 252 -8.20 3.17 15.42
C LYS A 252 -7.83 1.77 15.90
N SER A 253 -7.33 1.64 17.12
CA SER A 253 -6.89 0.35 17.68
C SER A 253 -7.95 -0.34 18.56
N GLY A 254 -8.96 0.40 19.02
CA GLY A 254 -9.91 -0.07 20.05
C GLY A 254 -9.29 -0.16 21.44
N ILE A 255 -8.04 0.30 21.65
CA ILE A 255 -7.30 0.16 22.90
C ILE A 255 -7.26 1.51 23.62
N ASP A 256 -7.76 1.54 24.85
CA ASP A 256 -7.71 2.73 25.71
C ASP A 256 -6.38 2.78 26.48
N PHE A 257 -5.47 3.61 26.03
CA PHE A 257 -4.20 3.87 26.72
C PHE A 257 -4.32 4.96 27.79
N GLY A 258 -5.44 5.67 27.88
CA GLY A 258 -5.56 6.89 28.66
C GLY A 258 -4.78 8.06 28.05
N GLU A 259 -4.10 8.85 28.85
CA GLU A 259 -3.17 9.87 28.35
C GLU A 259 -1.93 9.20 27.76
N ILE A 260 -1.49 9.63 26.59
CA ILE A 260 -0.27 9.12 25.97
C ILE A 260 0.93 9.80 26.62
N ILE A 261 1.75 9.01 27.31
CA ILE A 261 2.93 9.51 28.03
C ILE A 261 4.13 9.52 27.11
N ASP A 262 4.34 8.43 26.33
CA ASP A 262 5.49 8.28 25.46
C ASP A 262 5.18 7.36 24.28
N LEU A 263 5.82 7.62 23.14
CA LEU A 263 5.86 6.79 21.95
C LEU A 263 7.31 6.41 21.65
N LYS A 264 7.68 5.18 21.96
CA LYS A 264 9.07 4.75 21.87
C LYS A 264 9.31 3.81 20.69
N PRO A 265 10.15 4.17 19.71
CA PRO A 265 10.64 3.25 18.71
C PRO A 265 11.34 2.05 19.35
N ILE A 266 10.92 0.83 19.03
CA ILE A 266 11.55 -0.40 19.56
C ILE A 266 12.35 -1.09 18.45
N GLU A 267 11.84 -1.11 17.24
CA GLU A 267 12.49 -1.79 16.12
C GLU A 267 12.17 -1.07 14.81
N ARG A 268 13.22 -0.92 13.98
CA ARG A 268 13.11 -0.42 12.62
C ARG A 268 13.49 -1.49 11.62
N GLY A 269 12.79 -1.50 10.50
CA GLY A 269 13.16 -2.27 9.32
C GLY A 269 14.36 -1.67 8.59
N THR A 270 14.81 -2.34 7.56
CA THR A 270 16.02 -1.96 6.80
C THR A 270 15.89 -0.59 6.13
N SER A 271 14.68 -0.17 5.79
CA SER A 271 14.41 1.17 5.23
C SER A 271 14.22 2.26 6.29
N GLY A 272 14.34 1.94 7.58
CA GLY A 272 14.09 2.87 8.68
C GLY A 272 12.63 2.98 9.11
N ARG A 273 11.69 2.26 8.48
CA ARG A 273 10.29 2.22 8.91
C ARG A 273 10.18 1.53 10.26
N LEU A 274 9.27 2.04 11.11
CA LEU A 274 8.98 1.39 12.38
C LEU A 274 8.27 0.06 12.14
N VAL A 275 8.83 -1.01 12.70
CA VAL A 275 8.25 -2.36 12.71
C VAL A 275 7.60 -2.64 14.07
N ARG A 276 8.17 -2.08 15.14
CA ARG A 276 7.62 -2.18 16.50
C ARG A 276 7.69 -0.83 17.20
N LEU A 277 6.55 -0.39 17.72
CA LEU A 277 6.37 0.87 18.45
C LEU A 277 5.77 0.57 19.82
N GLN A 278 6.42 1.00 20.90
CA GLN A 278 5.84 0.98 22.23
C GLN A 278 5.01 2.25 22.43
N ILE A 279 3.74 2.06 22.78
CA ILE A 279 2.85 3.11 23.24
C ILE A 279 2.74 3.00 24.75
N GLN A 280 3.21 4.01 25.46
CA GLN A 280 3.10 4.11 26.91
C GLN A 280 1.99 5.10 27.24
N GLY A 281 0.93 4.60 27.84
CA GLY A 281 -0.17 5.42 28.32
C GLY A 281 -0.32 5.38 29.84
N SER A 282 -1.19 6.23 30.38
CA SER A 282 -1.48 6.27 31.82
C SER A 282 -2.23 5.04 32.32
N LYS A 283 -2.93 4.31 31.46
CA LYS A 283 -3.68 3.09 31.82
C LYS A 283 -2.92 1.81 31.51
N GLN A 284 -2.15 1.79 30.43
CA GLN A 284 -1.40 0.61 30.00
C GLN A 284 -0.23 0.95 29.06
N THR A 285 0.66 0.00 28.90
CA THR A 285 1.79 0.06 27.96
C THR A 285 1.74 -1.18 27.07
N LEU A 286 1.82 -0.98 25.76
CA LEU A 286 1.77 -2.06 24.78
C LEU A 286 2.70 -1.78 23.61
N ILE A 287 3.31 -2.81 23.04
CA ILE A 287 4.02 -2.72 21.77
C ILE A 287 3.05 -3.05 20.64
N ILE A 288 2.93 -2.18 19.67
CA ILE A 288 2.19 -2.45 18.43
C ILE A 288 3.14 -2.65 17.25
N GLY A 289 2.76 -3.42 16.29
CA GLY A 289 3.48 -3.73 15.04
C GLY A 289 2.56 -4.52 14.09
N LYS A 290 2.81 -4.62 12.83
CA LYS A 290 3.97 -4.11 12.07
C LYS A 290 3.73 -2.68 11.55
N GLU A 291 4.49 -2.34 10.48
CA GLU A 291 4.50 -0.98 9.90
C GLU A 291 3.09 -0.46 9.59
N LEU A 292 2.25 -1.25 8.93
CA LEU A 292 0.90 -0.85 8.56
C LEU A 292 -0.02 -0.67 9.79
N GLU A 293 0.11 -1.52 10.82
CA GLU A 293 -0.65 -1.36 12.07
C GLU A 293 -0.24 -0.10 12.83
N ILE A 294 1.07 0.19 12.88
CA ILE A 294 1.58 1.43 13.47
C ILE A 294 1.03 2.66 12.74
N ARG A 295 1.09 2.65 11.41
CA ARG A 295 0.56 3.72 10.57
C ARG A 295 -0.95 3.91 10.75
N ARG A 296 -1.69 2.81 10.81
CA ARG A 296 -3.13 2.81 11.05
C ARG A 296 -3.48 3.42 12.41
N ALA A 297 -2.75 3.07 13.45
CA ALA A 297 -3.00 3.56 14.81
C ALA A 297 -2.70 5.07 14.97
N LEU A 298 -1.74 5.60 14.19
CA LEU A 298 -1.25 6.98 14.30
C LEU A 298 -1.78 7.91 13.20
N SER A 299 -2.65 7.45 12.31
CA SER A 299 -3.15 8.26 11.20
C SER A 299 -4.67 8.32 11.17
N PRO A 300 -5.29 9.50 11.00
CA PRO A 300 -6.73 9.65 10.84
C PRO A 300 -7.24 9.02 9.53
N SER A 301 -6.39 8.97 8.52
CA SER A 301 -6.64 8.27 7.26
C SER A 301 -5.53 7.25 7.01
N HIS A 302 -5.80 6.16 6.30
CA HIS A 302 -4.84 5.07 6.06
C HIS A 302 -3.60 5.45 5.21
N LEU A 303 -3.37 6.74 4.94
CA LEU A 303 -2.63 7.23 3.79
C LEU A 303 -1.35 7.99 4.05
N TYR A 304 -0.95 8.18 5.28
CA TYR A 304 0.35 8.80 5.48
C TYR A 304 1.44 7.78 5.22
N LEU A 305 2.22 8.05 4.18
CA LEU A 305 3.36 7.24 3.77
C LEU A 305 4.37 7.09 4.91
N SER A 306 4.92 5.97 5.02
CA SER A 306 5.41 5.27 6.18
C SER A 306 6.88 5.48 6.52
N LEU A 307 7.36 6.67 6.70
CA LEU A 307 8.56 6.90 7.49
C LEU A 307 8.17 7.72 8.71
N ILE A 308 8.08 7.08 9.87
CA ILE A 308 7.67 7.75 11.10
C ILE A 308 8.91 8.01 11.96
N HIS A 309 9.18 9.29 12.22
CA HIS A 309 9.94 9.75 13.35
C HIS A 309 8.97 10.43 14.32
N ILE A 310 9.05 10.02 15.57
CA ILE A 310 8.22 10.55 16.65
C ILE A 310 9.10 11.41 17.55
#